data_28b7eab95811bd6e1b236c2fd7aa1aaa
#
_entry.id   28b7eab95811bd6e1b236c2fd7aa1aaa
#
_cell.length_a   1.000
_cell.length_b   1.000
_cell.length_c   1.000
_cell.angle_alpha   90.00
_cell.angle_beta   90.00
_cell.angle_gamma   90.00
#
_symmetry.space_group_name_H-M   'P 1'
#
loop_
_entity.id
_entity.type
_entity.pdbx_description
1 polymer ?
#
loop_
_entity_poly.entity_id
_entity_poly.type
_entity_poly.pdbx_seq_one_letter_code
_entity_poly.pdbx_strand_id
1 'polypeptide(L)'
;MRMMSRILLLVTSALFLSLSASAQEVETGTKAGESFRLKSEIRQERRDSIRAHKKVWVSVLGGPSYTPEASLGLGGAVLTSFRVNRRDSVSYRSFIPAGINVSINGTIVVAGTGTLFFNENRLRVYLQYEFRNEPAHYYGKGFDAIESVVRSDTTTRFRKTSFLFYPRVVWELKPGFFLGPAAEISFASSKDINPVMAADPYFNAFKPSYLNVGLGGVIQYDTRDDISTPTRGMLVSGTGKVFSHIFGGRYDYQMLDLEYRQYARVFRPRSVLAWTARTQMSFGDVPFTELPMFGTPNDLRGYYWGQYRDKTMAYAIAEYRHMFGSEEAYRKGRFYSKLGFVVWGGAGTIGNTPAEWTRWKWNFGAGIRIQVQPHKNFRFDVGKAPGQKGLLFYMNMTEAF
;
A
#
# COMPACT_ATOMS: atom_id res chain seq x y z
N MET A 1 15.89 24.02 -7.83
CA MET A 1 15.22 23.80 -9.13
C MET A 1 16.12 23.15 -10.18
N ARG A 2 17.33 23.64 -10.47
CA ARG A 2 18.22 23.06 -11.52
C ARG A 2 18.75 21.65 -11.22
N MET A 3 18.89 21.25 -9.97
CA MET A 3 19.36 19.90 -9.57
C MET A 3 18.28 18.83 -9.73
N MET A 4 17.01 19.14 -9.40
CA MET A 4 15.88 18.24 -9.62
C MET A 4 15.60 17.95 -11.10
N SER A 5 15.79 18.93 -11.98
CA SER A 5 15.66 18.76 -13.44
C SER A 5 16.71 17.79 -13.99
N ARG A 6 17.93 17.83 -13.48
CA ARG A 6 19.01 16.91 -13.90
C ARG A 6 18.84 15.49 -13.40
N ILE A 7 18.30 15.32 -12.19
CA ILE A 7 17.99 14.00 -11.62
C ILE A 7 16.79 13.37 -12.35
N LEU A 8 15.77 14.15 -12.68
CA LEU A 8 14.62 13.68 -13.47
C LEU A 8 15.04 13.25 -14.89
N LEU A 9 15.99 13.97 -15.51
CA LEU A 9 16.55 13.61 -16.83
C LEU A 9 17.40 12.35 -16.75
N LEU A 10 18.16 12.12 -15.68
CA LEU A 10 18.97 10.91 -15.50
C LEU A 10 18.11 9.68 -15.21
N VAL A 11 17.05 9.82 -14.43
CA VAL A 11 16.11 8.73 -14.16
C VAL A 11 15.29 8.39 -15.42
N THR A 12 14.87 9.40 -16.20
CA THR A 12 14.19 9.16 -17.48
C THR A 12 15.12 8.57 -18.53
N SER A 13 16.40 8.97 -18.58
CA SER A 13 17.37 8.38 -19.52
C SER A 13 17.78 6.95 -19.13
N ALA A 14 17.91 6.63 -17.85
CA ALA A 14 18.15 5.26 -17.40
C ALA A 14 16.93 4.34 -17.64
N LEU A 15 15.71 4.85 -17.48
CA LEU A 15 14.50 4.12 -17.88
C LEU A 15 14.41 3.96 -19.43
N PHE A 16 14.77 4.99 -20.18
CA PHE A 16 14.80 4.92 -21.64
C PHE A 16 15.88 3.95 -22.16
N LEU A 17 17.04 3.86 -21.52
CA LEU A 17 18.10 2.92 -21.91
C LEU A 17 17.75 1.46 -21.60
N SER A 18 17.03 1.19 -20.52
CA SER A 18 16.48 -0.14 -20.24
C SER A 18 15.28 -0.50 -21.13
N LEU A 19 14.55 0.51 -21.62
CA LEU A 19 13.42 0.38 -22.54
C LEU A 19 13.85 0.29 -24.01
N SER A 20 14.94 0.97 -24.40
CA SER A 20 15.45 0.93 -25.78
C SER A 20 16.11 -0.41 -26.13
N ALA A 21 16.63 -1.14 -25.16
CA ALA A 21 17.08 -2.53 -25.38
C ALA A 21 15.92 -3.52 -25.67
N SER A 22 14.66 -3.13 -25.41
CA SER A 22 13.46 -3.92 -25.70
C SER A 22 12.63 -3.40 -26.88
N ALA A 23 12.98 -2.24 -27.44
CA ALA A 23 12.16 -1.53 -28.45
C ALA A 23 12.66 -1.63 -29.89
N GLN A 24 13.74 -2.37 -30.15
CA GLN A 24 14.19 -2.64 -31.53
C GLN A 24 13.59 -3.94 -32.06
N GLU A 25 12.26 -4.00 -32.15
CA GLU A 25 11.59 -4.92 -33.09
C GLU A 25 10.81 -4.09 -34.12
N VAL A 26 11.51 -3.72 -35.17
CA VAL A 26 10.95 -3.24 -36.42
C VAL A 26 10.14 -4.38 -37.05
N GLU A 27 8.91 -4.10 -37.43
CA GLU A 27 8.07 -4.97 -38.25
C GLU A 27 8.78 -5.21 -39.62
N THR A 28 9.53 -6.27 -39.73
CA THR A 28 9.85 -6.86 -41.02
C THR A 28 9.16 -8.21 -41.09
N GLY A 29 8.15 -8.30 -41.95
CA GLY A 29 7.44 -9.54 -42.29
C GLY A 29 8.36 -10.51 -43.07
N THR A 30 9.32 -11.07 -42.35
CA THR A 30 10.21 -12.09 -42.89
C THR A 30 10.14 -13.37 -42.05
N LYS A 31 10.41 -14.52 -42.68
CA LYS A 31 10.46 -15.85 -41.99
C LYS A 31 11.28 -15.84 -40.69
N ALA A 32 12.24 -14.91 -40.55
CA ALA A 32 13.00 -14.69 -39.31
C ALA A 32 12.14 -14.15 -38.17
N GLY A 33 11.19 -13.24 -38.43
CA GLY A 33 10.28 -12.71 -37.44
C GLY A 33 9.29 -13.74 -36.92
N GLU A 34 8.79 -14.64 -37.77
CA GLU A 34 7.91 -15.74 -37.35
C GLU A 34 8.66 -16.79 -36.52
N SER A 35 9.92 -17.11 -36.88
CA SER A 35 10.72 -18.02 -36.07
C SER A 35 11.09 -17.45 -34.69
N PHE A 36 11.28 -16.14 -34.57
CA PHE A 36 11.53 -15.45 -33.31
C PHE A 36 10.25 -15.41 -32.45
N ARG A 37 9.09 -15.16 -33.06
CA ARG A 37 7.78 -15.24 -32.38
C ARG A 37 7.53 -16.65 -31.84
N LEU A 38 7.66 -17.68 -32.67
CA LEU A 38 7.47 -19.07 -32.24
C LEU A 38 8.42 -19.44 -31.09
N LYS A 39 9.70 -19.01 -31.14
CA LYS A 39 10.66 -19.22 -30.07
C LYS A 39 10.29 -18.47 -28.78
N SER A 40 9.71 -17.27 -28.89
CA SER A 40 9.27 -16.49 -27.71
C SER A 40 8.03 -17.13 -27.06
N GLU A 41 7.08 -17.59 -27.86
CA GLU A 41 5.88 -18.30 -27.40
C GLU A 41 6.25 -19.62 -26.74
N ILE A 42 7.08 -20.44 -27.36
CA ILE A 42 7.58 -21.70 -26.77
C ILE A 42 8.37 -21.44 -25.48
N ARG A 43 9.16 -20.36 -25.41
CA ARG A 43 9.85 -19.98 -24.18
C ARG A 43 8.85 -19.53 -23.10
N GLN A 44 7.79 -18.86 -23.46
CA GLN A 44 6.77 -18.41 -22.53
C GLN A 44 5.94 -19.59 -22.02
N GLU A 45 5.47 -20.45 -22.90
CA GLU A 45 4.77 -21.70 -22.52
C GLU A 45 5.63 -22.62 -21.66
N ARG A 46 6.92 -22.77 -22.01
CA ARG A 46 7.88 -23.52 -21.17
C ARG A 46 8.09 -22.87 -19.81
N ARG A 47 8.17 -21.54 -19.74
CA ARG A 47 8.24 -20.81 -18.46
C ARG A 47 6.97 -20.99 -17.63
N ASP A 48 5.81 -20.95 -18.25
CA ASP A 48 4.53 -21.08 -17.57
C ASP A 48 4.30 -22.53 -17.12
N SER A 49 4.70 -23.52 -17.92
CA SER A 49 4.74 -24.94 -17.53
C SER A 49 5.70 -25.19 -16.39
N ILE A 50 6.94 -24.66 -16.46
CA ILE A 50 7.92 -24.75 -15.36
C ILE A 50 7.38 -24.08 -14.09
N ARG A 51 6.70 -22.92 -14.21
CA ARG A 51 6.07 -22.21 -13.10
C ARG A 51 4.95 -23.03 -12.46
N ALA A 52 4.12 -23.68 -13.27
CA ALA A 52 3.01 -24.52 -12.79
C ALA A 52 3.53 -25.71 -11.96
N HIS A 53 4.66 -26.29 -12.33
CA HIS A 53 5.23 -27.48 -11.69
C HIS A 53 6.28 -27.19 -10.58
N LYS A 54 6.76 -25.96 -10.47
CA LYS A 54 7.71 -25.60 -9.37
C LYS A 54 7.01 -25.63 -8.02
N LYS A 55 7.61 -26.36 -7.07
CA LYS A 55 7.13 -26.46 -5.68
C LYS A 55 7.17 -25.11 -4.96
N VAL A 56 8.24 -24.36 -5.16
CA VAL A 56 8.46 -23.01 -4.62
C VAL A 56 8.92 -22.12 -5.76
N TRP A 57 8.34 -20.94 -5.87
CA TRP A 57 8.76 -19.94 -6.81
C TRP A 57 9.21 -18.68 -6.06
N VAL A 58 10.41 -18.23 -6.37
CA VAL A 58 11.01 -17.01 -5.83
C VAL A 58 11.11 -15.99 -6.96
N SER A 59 10.59 -14.81 -6.74
CA SER A 59 10.71 -13.66 -7.65
C SER A 59 11.40 -12.54 -6.91
N VAL A 60 12.41 -11.95 -7.51
CA VAL A 60 13.12 -10.79 -6.99
C VAL A 60 12.74 -9.60 -7.84
N LEU A 61 12.36 -8.52 -7.19
CA LEU A 61 12.01 -7.24 -7.80
C LEU A 61 12.82 -6.16 -7.11
N GLY A 62 13.19 -5.12 -7.85
CA GLY A 62 13.86 -3.97 -7.29
C GLY A 62 13.72 -2.77 -8.21
N GLY A 63 13.86 -1.59 -7.64
CA GLY A 63 13.75 -0.35 -8.40
C GLY A 63 13.78 0.89 -7.52
N PRO A 64 13.82 2.07 -8.15
CA PRO A 64 13.74 3.33 -7.46
C PRO A 64 12.38 3.48 -6.78
N SER A 65 12.39 4.15 -5.65
CA SER A 65 11.18 4.51 -4.89
C SER A 65 11.24 5.99 -4.53
N TYR A 66 10.09 6.59 -4.40
CA TYR A 66 9.97 7.97 -3.94
C TYR A 66 8.66 8.18 -3.18
N THR A 67 8.77 8.78 -2.02
CA THR A 67 7.64 9.41 -1.32
C THR A 67 8.07 10.79 -0.80
N PRO A 68 7.14 11.71 -0.57
CA PRO A 68 7.49 13.04 -0.06
C PRO A 68 8.25 13.02 1.27
N GLU A 69 8.01 12.00 2.10
CA GLU A 69 8.63 11.82 3.42
C GLU A 69 9.98 11.13 3.35
N ALA A 70 10.06 10.05 2.55
CA ALA A 70 11.27 9.24 2.42
C ALA A 70 12.29 9.81 1.42
N SER A 71 11.86 10.74 0.55
CA SER A 71 12.69 11.20 -0.57
C SER A 71 13.00 10.07 -1.57
N LEU A 72 14.06 10.22 -2.34
CA LEU A 72 14.51 9.19 -3.28
C LEU A 72 15.13 8.04 -2.52
N GLY A 73 14.76 6.83 -2.91
CA GLY A 73 15.26 5.59 -2.33
C GLY A 73 15.46 4.50 -3.36
N LEU A 74 16.01 3.39 -2.90
CA LEU A 74 16.12 2.15 -3.64
C LEU A 74 15.39 1.07 -2.85
N GLY A 75 14.42 0.44 -3.51
CA GLY A 75 13.67 -0.67 -2.94
C GLY A 75 14.00 -1.99 -3.60
N GLY A 76 13.99 -3.06 -2.80
CA GLY A 76 14.06 -4.45 -3.26
C GLY A 76 13.02 -5.30 -2.55
N ALA A 77 12.50 -6.30 -3.25
CA ALA A 77 11.58 -7.27 -2.67
C ALA A 77 11.83 -8.68 -3.19
N VAL A 78 11.73 -9.63 -2.30
CA VAL A 78 11.69 -11.05 -2.62
C VAL A 78 10.29 -11.55 -2.36
N LEU A 79 9.65 -12.10 -3.37
CA LEU A 79 8.33 -12.72 -3.28
C LEU A 79 8.51 -14.24 -3.35
N THR A 80 8.25 -14.92 -2.26
CA THR A 80 8.23 -16.38 -2.22
C THR A 80 6.79 -16.88 -2.35
N SER A 81 6.50 -17.69 -3.36
CA SER A 81 5.18 -18.28 -3.61
C SER A 81 5.26 -19.81 -3.65
N PHE A 82 4.38 -20.46 -2.89
CA PHE A 82 4.38 -21.91 -2.71
C PHE A 82 2.96 -22.44 -2.44
N ARG A 83 2.77 -23.74 -2.53
CA ARG A 83 1.56 -24.43 -2.04
C ARG A 83 1.86 -25.04 -0.68
N VAL A 84 1.06 -24.72 0.33
CA VAL A 84 1.20 -25.28 1.68
C VAL A 84 0.91 -26.77 1.66
N ASN A 85 -0.20 -27.18 1.09
CA ASN A 85 -0.53 -28.57 0.86
C ASN A 85 -0.30 -28.92 -0.62
N ARG A 86 0.60 -29.86 -0.87
CA ARG A 86 0.95 -30.29 -2.24
C ARG A 86 -0.15 -31.09 -2.93
N ARG A 87 -1.04 -31.71 -2.17
CA ARG A 87 -2.16 -32.50 -2.69
C ARG A 87 -3.38 -31.63 -3.02
N ASP A 88 -3.42 -30.41 -2.49
CA ASP A 88 -4.47 -29.44 -2.73
C ASP A 88 -4.17 -28.67 -4.03
N SER A 89 -4.87 -29.04 -5.10
CA SER A 89 -4.76 -28.39 -6.41
C SER A 89 -5.70 -27.17 -6.54
N VAL A 90 -6.67 -27.02 -5.66
CA VAL A 90 -7.72 -26.00 -5.69
C VAL A 90 -7.26 -24.71 -4.98
N SER A 91 -6.55 -24.84 -3.85
CA SER A 91 -6.06 -23.66 -3.11
C SER A 91 -5.16 -22.76 -3.95
N TYR A 92 -5.34 -21.46 -3.78
CA TYR A 92 -4.40 -20.47 -4.31
C TYR A 92 -2.98 -20.73 -3.78
N ARG A 93 -2.00 -20.25 -4.51
CA ARG A 93 -0.62 -20.30 -4.03
C ARG A 93 -0.46 -19.31 -2.88
N SER A 94 0.02 -19.80 -1.77
CA SER A 94 0.46 -18.96 -0.65
C SER A 94 1.66 -18.12 -1.05
N PHE A 95 1.77 -16.94 -0.50
CA PHE A 95 2.90 -16.05 -0.78
C PHE A 95 3.32 -15.28 0.47
N ILE A 96 4.62 -15.10 0.61
CA ILE A 96 5.24 -14.27 1.66
C ILE A 96 6.22 -13.34 0.95
N PRO A 97 5.91 -12.05 0.82
CA PRO A 97 6.86 -11.05 0.36
C PRO A 97 7.79 -10.62 1.49
N ALA A 98 9.03 -10.29 1.17
CA ALA A 98 9.94 -9.56 2.04
C ALA A 98 10.53 -8.40 1.25
N GLY A 99 10.17 -7.19 1.62
CA GLY A 99 10.62 -5.96 0.97
C GLY A 99 11.53 -5.15 1.89
N ILE A 100 12.55 -4.54 1.29
CA ILE A 100 13.39 -3.53 1.92
C ILE A 100 13.40 -2.26 1.07
N ASN A 101 13.38 -1.12 1.72
CA ASN A 101 13.56 0.18 1.09
C ASN A 101 14.54 1.01 1.92
N VAL A 102 15.51 1.60 1.23
CA VAL A 102 16.49 2.53 1.85
C VAL A 102 16.49 3.82 1.05
N SER A 103 16.39 4.94 1.73
CA SER A 103 16.28 6.26 1.11
C SER A 103 17.40 7.19 1.55
N ILE A 104 17.69 8.20 0.72
CA ILE A 104 18.78 9.16 0.94
C ILE A 104 18.63 10.02 2.19
N ASN A 105 17.40 10.17 2.71
CA ASN A 105 17.16 10.89 3.97
C ASN A 105 17.35 10.02 5.22
N GLY A 106 17.86 8.77 5.06
CA GLY A 106 18.09 7.82 6.13
C GLY A 106 16.86 7.03 6.57
N THR A 107 15.80 6.98 5.74
CA THR A 107 14.67 6.07 5.94
C THR A 107 15.07 4.64 5.61
N ILE A 108 14.76 3.72 6.51
CA ILE A 108 14.88 2.26 6.30
C ILE A 108 13.52 1.64 6.61
N VAL A 109 12.96 0.92 5.66
CA VAL A 109 11.70 0.18 5.80
C VAL A 109 11.93 -1.28 5.41
N VAL A 110 11.54 -2.19 6.28
CA VAL A 110 11.44 -3.63 5.95
C VAL A 110 9.98 -4.02 6.17
N ALA A 111 9.30 -4.45 5.12
CA ALA A 111 7.86 -4.72 5.22
C ALA A 111 7.43 -5.86 4.31
N GLY A 112 6.30 -6.48 4.67
CA GLY A 112 5.62 -7.46 3.86
C GLY A 112 4.21 -7.74 4.31
N THR A 113 3.36 -8.12 3.35
CA THR A 113 2.00 -8.61 3.62
C THR A 113 1.83 -9.93 2.88
N GLY A 114 1.92 -11.03 3.61
CA GLY A 114 1.77 -12.39 3.08
C GLY A 114 0.37 -12.94 3.28
N THR A 115 0.01 -13.93 2.47
CA THR A 115 -1.21 -14.71 2.65
C THR A 115 -0.92 -16.19 2.45
N LEU A 116 -1.30 -16.99 3.44
CA LEU A 116 -1.26 -18.43 3.36
C LEU A 116 -2.68 -18.96 3.14
N PHE A 117 -2.84 -19.88 2.20
CA PHE A 117 -4.11 -20.49 1.85
C PHE A 117 -4.10 -21.97 2.20
N PHE A 118 -5.14 -22.41 2.88
CA PHE A 118 -5.35 -23.79 3.31
C PHE A 118 -6.79 -24.22 2.98
N ASN A 119 -7.04 -25.54 2.94
CA ASN A 119 -8.36 -26.14 2.83
C ASN A 119 -9.19 -25.53 1.70
N GLU A 120 -8.70 -25.57 0.47
CA GLU A 120 -9.40 -25.02 -0.70
C GLU A 120 -9.77 -23.53 -0.55
N ASN A 121 -8.87 -22.74 0.06
CA ASN A 121 -9.00 -21.31 0.38
C ASN A 121 -9.99 -20.98 1.52
N ARG A 122 -10.57 -21.95 2.20
CA ARG A 122 -11.49 -21.75 3.33
C ARG A 122 -10.81 -21.24 4.58
N LEU A 123 -9.52 -21.56 4.77
CA LEU A 123 -8.71 -21.01 5.84
C LEU A 123 -7.63 -20.13 5.22
N ARG A 124 -7.60 -18.86 5.65
CA ARG A 124 -6.59 -17.89 5.23
C ARG A 124 -5.85 -17.36 6.45
N VAL A 125 -4.54 -17.29 6.33
CA VAL A 125 -3.67 -16.63 7.33
C VAL A 125 -3.01 -15.43 6.67
N TYR A 126 -3.35 -14.25 7.14
CA TYR A 126 -2.73 -13.00 6.70
C TYR A 126 -1.59 -12.65 7.66
N LEU A 127 -0.43 -12.36 7.11
CA LEU A 127 0.75 -11.94 7.86
C LEU A 127 1.15 -10.55 7.37
N GLN A 128 1.02 -9.57 8.24
CA GLN A 128 1.53 -8.23 7.98
C GLN A 128 2.65 -7.94 8.97
N TYR A 129 3.78 -7.49 8.46
CA TYR A 129 4.90 -7.08 9.29
C TYR A 129 5.59 -5.88 8.68
N GLU A 130 6.03 -4.97 9.53
CA GLU A 130 6.74 -3.77 9.13
C GLU A 130 7.73 -3.37 10.22
N PHE A 131 8.95 -3.10 9.81
CA PHE A 131 9.93 -2.35 10.58
C PHE A 131 10.22 -1.06 9.82
N ARG A 132 10.18 0.06 10.52
CA ARG A 132 10.41 1.37 9.94
C ARG A 132 11.30 2.19 10.86
N ASN A 133 12.36 2.78 10.31
CA ASN A 133 13.17 3.79 10.96
C ASN A 133 13.29 4.97 10.00
N GLU A 134 12.68 6.08 10.35
CA GLU A 134 12.53 7.22 9.43
C GLU A 134 12.51 8.56 10.14
N PRO A 135 12.98 9.63 9.48
CA PRO A 135 12.63 10.98 9.89
C PRO A 135 11.15 11.22 9.59
N ALA A 136 10.41 11.72 10.57
CA ALA A 136 9.00 12.04 10.49
C ALA A 136 8.76 13.48 10.94
N HIS A 137 7.57 14.00 10.66
CA HIS A 137 7.17 15.33 11.11
C HIS A 137 5.97 15.22 12.05
N TYR A 138 6.00 16.00 13.10
CA TYR A 138 4.93 16.12 14.08
C TYR A 138 4.05 17.32 13.78
N TYR A 139 2.75 17.10 13.69
CA TYR A 139 1.77 18.14 13.39
C TYR A 139 0.75 18.33 14.51
N GLY A 140 0.82 17.54 15.60
CA GLY A 140 -0.19 17.53 16.66
C GLY A 140 -1.36 16.62 16.36
N LYS A 141 -2.42 16.75 17.15
CA LYS A 141 -3.66 15.97 17.09
C LYS A 141 -4.84 16.92 16.82
N GLY A 142 -5.72 16.54 15.88
CA GLY A 142 -6.91 17.31 15.50
C GLY A 142 -6.62 18.46 14.54
N PHE A 143 -7.63 18.95 13.86
CA PHE A 143 -7.47 19.94 12.79
C PHE A 143 -6.81 21.23 13.25
N ASP A 144 -7.19 21.78 14.40
CA ASP A 144 -6.71 23.09 14.86
C ASP A 144 -5.22 23.07 15.16
N ALA A 145 -4.74 22.02 15.86
CA ALA A 145 -3.33 21.85 16.11
C ALA A 145 -2.54 21.66 14.80
N ILE A 146 -3.03 20.80 13.92
CA ILE A 146 -2.35 20.46 12.65
C ILE A 146 -2.24 21.68 11.73
N GLU A 147 -3.28 22.49 11.64
CA GLU A 147 -3.33 23.67 10.76
C GLU A 147 -2.51 24.85 11.31
N SER A 148 -2.24 24.88 12.62
CA SER A 148 -1.36 25.87 13.24
C SER A 148 0.14 25.57 13.06
N VAL A 149 0.49 24.33 12.68
CA VAL A 149 1.90 23.88 12.57
C VAL A 149 2.40 23.98 11.14
N VAL A 150 3.45 24.72 10.92
CA VAL A 150 4.17 24.78 9.65
C VAL A 150 5.29 23.74 9.64
N ARG A 151 5.27 22.86 8.64
CA ARG A 151 6.31 21.84 8.47
C ARG A 151 7.69 22.47 8.32
N SER A 152 8.62 22.03 9.16
CA SER A 152 10.01 22.50 9.17
C SER A 152 10.94 21.38 9.67
N ASP A 153 12.14 21.32 9.11
CA ASP A 153 13.15 20.34 9.55
C ASP A 153 13.71 20.64 10.94
N THR A 154 13.56 21.89 11.42
CA THR A 154 14.05 22.31 12.74
C THR A 154 13.02 22.23 13.84
N THR A 155 11.73 22.49 13.54
CA THR A 155 10.69 22.62 14.57
C THR A 155 9.72 21.44 14.63
N THR A 156 9.56 20.68 13.55
CA THR A 156 8.58 19.57 13.50
C THR A 156 9.19 18.20 13.26
N ARG A 157 10.46 18.13 12.84
CA ARG A 157 11.13 16.87 12.52
C ARG A 157 11.54 16.13 13.79
N PHE A 158 11.34 14.80 13.78
CA PHE A 158 11.82 13.88 14.80
C PHE A 158 12.19 12.52 14.15
N ARG A 159 12.84 11.63 14.89
CA ARG A 159 13.16 10.28 14.43
C ARG A 159 12.17 9.30 14.99
N LYS A 160 11.43 8.61 14.10
CA LYS A 160 10.50 7.55 14.45
C LYS A 160 11.11 6.19 14.15
N THR A 161 11.08 5.28 15.13
CA THR A 161 11.31 3.87 14.92
C THR A 161 10.03 3.12 15.27
N SER A 162 9.55 2.26 14.39
CA SER A 162 8.36 1.46 14.66
C SER A 162 8.52 0.03 14.15
N PHE A 163 7.86 -0.88 14.82
CA PHE A 163 7.71 -2.28 14.42
C PHE A 163 6.24 -2.65 14.55
N LEU A 164 5.73 -3.38 13.58
CA LEU A 164 4.38 -3.94 13.54
C LEU A 164 4.47 -5.41 13.15
N PHE A 165 3.80 -6.27 13.89
CA PHE A 165 3.49 -7.65 13.50
C PHE A 165 2.01 -7.90 13.73
N TYR A 166 1.28 -8.17 12.64
CA TYR A 166 -0.18 -8.25 12.66
C TYR A 166 -0.66 -9.50 11.91
N PRO A 167 -0.67 -10.69 12.56
CA PRO A 167 -1.27 -11.91 12.06
C PRO A 167 -2.79 -11.89 12.21
N ARG A 168 -3.50 -12.41 11.20
CA ARG A 168 -4.94 -12.65 11.20
C ARG A 168 -5.22 -14.02 10.65
N VAL A 169 -6.07 -14.78 11.30
CA VAL A 169 -6.48 -16.12 10.87
C VAL A 169 -7.98 -16.10 10.66
N VAL A 170 -8.46 -16.35 9.45
CA VAL A 170 -9.88 -16.29 9.13
C VAL A 170 -10.35 -17.55 8.43
N TRP A 171 -11.52 -18.04 8.85
CA TRP A 171 -12.21 -19.19 8.27
C TRP A 171 -13.40 -18.73 7.45
N GLU A 172 -13.59 -19.34 6.29
CA GLU A 172 -14.78 -19.18 5.48
C GLU A 172 -15.93 -19.97 6.10
N LEU A 173 -16.92 -19.24 6.61
CA LEU A 173 -18.13 -19.84 7.20
C LEU A 173 -19.21 -20.07 6.14
N LYS A 174 -19.27 -19.18 5.15
CA LYS A 174 -20.14 -19.25 3.97
C LYS A 174 -19.36 -18.66 2.79
N PRO A 175 -19.72 -18.97 1.52
CA PRO A 175 -19.02 -18.44 0.34
C PRO A 175 -18.76 -16.93 0.44
N GLY A 176 -17.49 -16.54 0.44
CA GLY A 176 -17.03 -15.17 0.57
C GLY A 176 -17.09 -14.55 1.98
N PHE A 177 -17.69 -15.22 2.97
CA PHE A 177 -17.82 -14.70 4.33
C PHE A 177 -16.82 -15.37 5.26
N PHE A 178 -15.92 -14.56 5.82
CA PHE A 178 -14.83 -15.00 6.68
C PHE A 178 -14.94 -14.38 8.08
N LEU A 179 -14.56 -15.15 9.09
CA LEU A 179 -14.47 -14.71 10.48
C LEU A 179 -13.25 -15.33 11.15
N GLY A 180 -12.62 -14.60 12.03
CA GLY A 180 -11.53 -15.18 12.82
C GLY A 180 -10.79 -14.21 13.72
N PRO A 181 -9.80 -14.69 14.50
CA PRO A 181 -9.00 -13.89 15.39
C PRO A 181 -7.94 -13.06 14.68
N ALA A 182 -7.54 -12.00 15.37
CA ALA A 182 -6.43 -11.14 15.03
C ALA A 182 -5.58 -10.88 16.27
N ALA A 183 -4.26 -10.77 16.08
CA ALA A 183 -3.34 -10.33 17.11
C ALA A 183 -2.43 -9.26 16.53
N GLU A 184 -2.06 -8.27 17.33
CA GLU A 184 -1.15 -7.21 16.90
C GLU A 184 -0.10 -6.95 17.98
N ILE A 185 1.14 -6.88 17.55
CA ILE A 185 2.26 -6.42 18.36
C ILE A 185 2.80 -5.18 17.65
N SER A 186 2.73 -4.03 18.32
CA SER A 186 3.26 -2.78 17.83
C SER A 186 4.26 -2.18 18.81
N PHE A 187 5.38 -1.74 18.28
CA PHE A 187 6.39 -0.98 19.01
C PHE A 187 6.57 0.36 18.32
N ALA A 188 6.66 1.42 19.11
CA ALA A 188 7.00 2.74 18.61
C ALA A 188 8.00 3.43 19.54
N SER A 189 8.94 4.17 18.93
CA SER A 189 9.90 5.01 19.64
C SER A 189 10.08 6.32 18.89
N SER A 190 9.96 7.44 19.60
CA SER A 190 10.23 8.79 19.12
C SER A 190 11.51 9.28 19.75
N LYS A 191 12.48 9.66 18.91
CA LYS A 191 13.76 10.28 19.32
C LYS A 191 13.88 11.66 18.69
N ASP A 192 14.82 12.46 19.15
CA ASP A 192 15.05 13.81 18.65
C ASP A 192 13.78 14.66 18.77
N ILE A 193 13.21 14.68 20.00
CA ILE A 193 11.95 15.36 20.31
C ILE A 193 12.09 16.85 19.97
N ASN A 194 11.26 17.30 19.05
CA ASN A 194 11.26 18.68 18.58
C ASN A 194 10.44 19.63 19.51
N PRO A 195 10.57 20.96 19.35
CA PRO A 195 9.88 21.91 20.22
C PRO A 195 8.34 21.78 20.20
N VAL A 196 7.74 21.45 19.03
CA VAL A 196 6.27 21.29 18.91
C VAL A 196 5.80 20.07 19.71
N MET A 197 6.53 18.94 19.63
CA MET A 197 6.24 17.75 20.44
C MET A 197 6.42 18.01 21.94
N ALA A 198 7.51 18.69 22.31
CA ALA A 198 7.81 18.99 23.71
C ALA A 198 6.75 19.90 24.35
N ALA A 199 6.12 20.75 23.58
CA ALA A 199 5.05 21.65 24.04
C ALA A 199 3.64 21.01 24.03
N ASP A 200 3.44 19.83 23.36
CA ASP A 200 2.11 19.24 23.24
C ASP A 200 1.78 18.37 24.45
N PRO A 201 0.74 18.74 25.25
CA PRO A 201 0.30 17.94 26.38
C PRO A 201 -0.14 16.53 26.02
N TYR A 202 -0.74 16.35 24.82
CA TYR A 202 -1.18 15.01 24.35
C TYR A 202 0.02 14.10 24.13
N PHE A 203 1.08 14.57 23.46
CA PHE A 203 2.27 13.79 23.29
C PHE A 203 2.95 13.45 24.63
N ASN A 204 3.03 14.41 25.52
CA ASN A 204 3.69 14.28 26.82
C ASN A 204 2.92 13.38 27.82
N ALA A 205 1.63 13.11 27.57
CA ALA A 205 0.86 12.13 28.36
C ALA A 205 1.36 10.69 28.19
N PHE A 206 2.13 10.42 27.14
CA PHE A 206 2.63 9.09 26.83
C PHE A 206 4.16 9.03 26.86
N LYS A 207 4.69 7.83 27.10
CA LYS A 207 6.14 7.61 26.98
C LYS A 207 6.58 7.71 25.51
N PRO A 208 7.77 8.25 25.22
CA PRO A 208 8.26 8.34 23.84
C PRO A 208 8.61 6.99 23.22
N SER A 209 8.70 5.93 24.03
CA SER A 209 8.95 4.55 23.58
C SER A 209 8.07 3.58 24.34
N TYR A 210 7.38 2.69 23.60
CA TYR A 210 6.44 1.73 24.15
C TYR A 210 6.21 0.55 23.22
N LEU A 211 5.81 -0.57 23.82
CA LEU A 211 5.27 -1.76 23.17
C LEU A 211 3.80 -1.87 23.50
N ASN A 212 2.96 -2.18 22.52
CA ASN A 212 1.56 -2.52 22.71
C ASN A 212 1.27 -3.90 22.14
N VAL A 213 0.42 -4.63 22.81
CA VAL A 213 -0.07 -5.94 22.38
C VAL A 213 -1.59 -5.90 22.40
N GLY A 214 -2.17 -6.24 21.25
CA GLY A 214 -3.62 -6.23 21.04
C GLY A 214 -4.12 -7.57 20.54
N LEU A 215 -5.29 -7.96 21.02
CA LEU A 215 -6.04 -9.12 20.54
C LEU A 215 -7.40 -8.66 20.03
N GLY A 216 -7.93 -9.38 19.05
CA GLY A 216 -9.20 -8.98 18.46
C GLY A 216 -9.76 -9.98 17.47
N GLY A 217 -10.71 -9.53 16.68
CA GLY A 217 -11.38 -10.33 15.66
C GLY A 217 -11.55 -9.58 14.35
N VAL A 218 -11.65 -10.36 13.27
CA VAL A 218 -11.89 -9.90 11.92
C VAL A 218 -13.14 -10.55 11.38
N ILE A 219 -14.03 -9.76 10.82
CA ILE A 219 -15.15 -10.20 9.98
C ILE A 219 -14.92 -9.65 8.58
N GLN A 220 -15.12 -10.48 7.55
CA GLN A 220 -14.82 -10.08 6.18
C GLN A 220 -15.79 -10.73 5.21
N TYR A 221 -16.29 -9.95 4.25
CA TYR A 221 -17.01 -10.44 3.07
C TYR A 221 -16.23 -10.04 1.83
N ASP A 222 -15.69 -11.03 1.09
CA ASP A 222 -14.77 -10.83 -0.03
C ASP A 222 -15.25 -11.60 -1.26
N THR A 223 -15.72 -10.87 -2.25
CA THR A 223 -16.17 -11.39 -3.55
C THR A 223 -15.31 -10.91 -4.72
N ARG A 224 -14.12 -10.36 -4.44
CA ARG A 224 -13.21 -9.87 -5.47
C ARG A 224 -12.71 -11.01 -6.36
N ASP A 225 -12.61 -10.73 -7.65
CA ASP A 225 -12.05 -11.66 -8.63
C ASP A 225 -10.54 -11.87 -8.48
N ASP A 226 -9.82 -10.89 -7.94
CA ASP A 226 -8.39 -10.95 -7.62
C ASP A 226 -8.09 -10.10 -6.38
N ILE A 227 -7.15 -10.56 -5.53
CA ILE A 227 -6.81 -9.85 -4.30
C ILE A 227 -5.88 -8.65 -4.58
N SER A 228 -5.01 -8.76 -5.58
CA SER A 228 -3.94 -7.77 -5.84
C SER A 228 -4.36 -6.67 -6.82
N THR A 229 -5.11 -7.05 -7.86
CA THR A 229 -5.58 -6.13 -8.91
C THR A 229 -7.04 -6.43 -9.26
N PRO A 230 -7.95 -6.22 -8.32
CA PRO A 230 -9.36 -6.57 -8.53
C PRO A 230 -9.98 -5.73 -9.65
N THR A 231 -10.80 -6.39 -10.46
CA THR A 231 -11.56 -5.75 -11.54
C THR A 231 -13.07 -5.81 -11.31
N ARG A 232 -13.51 -6.71 -10.46
CA ARG A 232 -14.94 -6.90 -10.08
C ARG A 232 -15.05 -7.38 -8.64
N GLY A 233 -16.25 -7.20 -8.07
CA GLY A 233 -16.58 -7.66 -6.73
C GLY A 233 -16.34 -6.61 -5.66
N MET A 234 -16.47 -7.00 -4.42
CA MET A 234 -16.33 -6.12 -3.26
C MET A 234 -15.59 -6.79 -2.12
N LEU A 235 -15.05 -5.95 -1.25
CA LEU A 235 -14.54 -6.31 0.07
C LEU A 235 -15.24 -5.45 1.10
N VAL A 236 -15.89 -6.08 2.09
CA VAL A 236 -16.35 -5.44 3.32
C VAL A 236 -15.57 -6.08 4.45
N SER A 237 -14.88 -5.28 5.26
CA SER A 237 -14.07 -5.79 6.35
C SER A 237 -14.28 -4.97 7.61
N GLY A 238 -14.45 -5.65 8.74
CA GLY A 238 -14.47 -5.07 10.07
C GLY A 238 -13.42 -5.75 10.95
N THR A 239 -12.63 -4.96 11.67
CA THR A 239 -11.65 -5.45 12.63
C THR A 239 -11.79 -4.69 13.92
N GLY A 240 -12.06 -5.40 15.02
CA GLY A 240 -12.03 -4.86 16.38
C GLY A 240 -10.83 -5.42 17.15
N LYS A 241 -10.08 -4.55 17.85
CA LYS A 241 -8.92 -4.94 18.66
C LYS A 241 -8.96 -4.25 20.02
N VAL A 242 -8.55 -4.97 21.04
CA VAL A 242 -8.33 -4.45 22.40
C VAL A 242 -6.86 -4.59 22.70
N PHE A 243 -6.21 -3.50 23.01
CA PHE A 243 -4.83 -3.44 23.49
C PHE A 243 -4.84 -3.29 24.99
N SER A 244 -4.00 -4.06 25.69
CA SER A 244 -4.01 -4.00 27.15
C SER A 244 -2.66 -4.39 27.76
N HIS A 245 -2.39 -3.83 28.95
CA HIS A 245 -1.26 -4.21 29.77
C HIS A 245 -1.33 -5.69 30.19
N ILE A 246 -2.52 -6.29 30.26
CA ILE A 246 -2.73 -7.70 30.55
C ILE A 246 -2.08 -8.60 29.48
N PHE A 247 -2.03 -8.14 28.25
CA PHE A 247 -1.38 -8.86 27.13
C PHE A 247 0.12 -8.56 27.00
N GLY A 248 0.69 -7.77 27.93
CA GLY A 248 2.08 -7.33 27.89
C GLY A 248 2.31 -5.99 27.17
N GLY A 249 1.23 -5.28 26.83
CA GLY A 249 1.28 -3.92 26.30
C GLY A 249 1.53 -2.86 27.36
N ARG A 250 1.78 -1.61 26.92
CA ARG A 250 1.97 -0.47 27.82
C ARG A 250 0.67 0.25 28.12
N TYR A 251 -0.24 0.37 27.14
CA TYR A 251 -1.42 1.21 27.19
C TYR A 251 -2.69 0.41 26.94
N ASP A 252 -3.78 0.86 27.58
CA ASP A 252 -5.09 0.24 27.45
C ASP A 252 -5.96 1.07 26.51
N TYR A 253 -6.26 0.52 25.32
CA TYR A 253 -7.10 1.17 24.32
C TYR A 253 -7.75 0.15 23.39
N GLN A 254 -8.72 0.62 22.63
CA GLN A 254 -9.47 -0.18 21.68
C GLN A 254 -9.38 0.46 20.29
N MET A 255 -9.39 -0.36 19.24
CA MET A 255 -9.44 0.10 17.86
C MET A 255 -10.52 -0.64 17.10
N LEU A 256 -11.29 0.10 16.33
CA LEU A 256 -12.24 -0.39 15.34
C LEU A 256 -11.82 0.13 13.97
N ASP A 257 -11.69 -0.78 13.00
CA ASP A 257 -11.35 -0.49 11.60
C ASP A 257 -12.42 -1.09 10.71
N LEU A 258 -13.15 -0.27 9.99
CA LEU A 258 -14.19 -0.67 9.04
C LEU A 258 -13.78 -0.22 7.66
N GLU A 259 -13.81 -1.12 6.70
CA GLU A 259 -13.40 -0.85 5.33
C GLU A 259 -14.37 -1.46 4.33
N TYR A 260 -14.74 -0.68 3.33
CA TYR A 260 -15.48 -1.06 2.16
C TYR A 260 -14.68 -0.77 0.90
N ARG A 261 -14.56 -1.72 0.00
CA ARG A 261 -14.00 -1.55 -1.33
C ARG A 261 -14.91 -2.17 -2.36
N GLN A 262 -15.07 -1.52 -3.49
CA GLN A 262 -15.80 -2.11 -4.61
C GLN A 262 -15.12 -1.82 -5.93
N TYR A 263 -15.30 -2.73 -6.88
CA TYR A 263 -14.67 -2.70 -8.19
C TYR A 263 -15.70 -3.07 -9.24
N ALA A 264 -15.77 -2.28 -10.31
CA ALA A 264 -16.66 -2.50 -11.42
C ALA A 264 -15.91 -2.26 -12.74
N ARG A 265 -16.02 -3.22 -13.67
CA ARG A 265 -15.57 -2.99 -15.04
C ARG A 265 -16.52 -2.02 -15.72
N VAL A 266 -15.98 -0.96 -16.32
CA VAL A 266 -16.77 0.11 -16.93
C VAL A 266 -16.19 0.48 -18.29
N PHE A 267 -17.06 0.88 -19.22
CA PHE A 267 -16.75 1.43 -20.54
C PHE A 267 -15.93 0.50 -21.48
N ARG A 268 -14.80 -0.01 -21.05
CA ARG A 268 -13.86 -0.81 -21.87
C ARG A 268 -13.38 -2.04 -21.11
N PRO A 269 -12.96 -3.12 -21.78
CA PRO A 269 -12.60 -4.39 -21.11
C PRO A 269 -11.51 -4.29 -20.03
N ARG A 270 -10.61 -3.31 -20.17
CA ARG A 270 -9.48 -3.09 -19.25
C ARG A 270 -9.60 -1.80 -18.45
N SER A 271 -10.85 -1.34 -18.26
CA SER A 271 -11.17 -0.17 -17.44
C SER A 271 -11.92 -0.62 -16.19
N VAL A 272 -11.53 -0.09 -15.05
CA VAL A 272 -12.11 -0.37 -13.74
C VAL A 272 -12.44 0.93 -13.04
N LEU A 273 -13.66 1.06 -12.58
CA LEU A 273 -14.02 2.03 -11.55
C LEU A 273 -13.88 1.34 -10.20
N ALA A 274 -13.00 1.86 -9.37
CA ALA A 274 -12.74 1.35 -8.02
C ALA A 274 -13.06 2.44 -7.01
N TRP A 275 -13.71 2.08 -5.90
CA TRP A 275 -13.89 3.02 -4.80
C TRP A 275 -13.74 2.33 -3.47
N THR A 276 -13.31 3.11 -2.48
CA THR A 276 -13.10 2.66 -1.10
C THR A 276 -13.66 3.70 -0.15
N ALA A 277 -14.21 3.21 0.95
CA ALA A 277 -14.50 4.00 2.12
C ALA A 277 -13.94 3.28 3.35
N ARG A 278 -13.27 4.01 4.23
CA ARG A 278 -12.69 3.46 5.44
C ARG A 278 -12.91 4.40 6.61
N THR A 279 -13.19 3.82 7.75
CA THR A 279 -13.19 4.53 9.02
C THR A 279 -12.39 3.76 10.05
N GLN A 280 -11.60 4.49 10.82
CA GLN A 280 -10.91 3.95 11.99
C GLN A 280 -11.30 4.78 13.21
N MET A 281 -11.57 4.09 14.32
CA MET A 281 -11.91 4.70 15.59
C MET A 281 -11.05 4.09 16.68
N SER A 282 -10.56 4.90 17.57
CA SER A 282 -9.82 4.47 18.75
C SER A 282 -10.37 5.08 20.01
N PHE A 283 -10.35 4.32 21.09
CA PHE A 283 -10.94 4.68 22.38
C PHE A 283 -9.95 4.36 23.50
N GLY A 284 -9.95 5.14 24.57
CA GLY A 284 -9.04 4.95 25.70
C GLY A 284 -7.74 5.73 25.57
N ASP A 285 -6.66 5.19 26.12
CA ASP A 285 -5.34 5.82 26.22
C ASP A 285 -4.50 5.52 24.98
N VAL A 286 -4.83 6.16 23.87
CA VAL A 286 -4.22 5.92 22.56
C VAL A 286 -2.96 6.76 22.38
N PRO A 287 -1.76 6.16 22.29
CA PRO A 287 -0.55 6.93 22.02
C PRO A 287 -0.57 7.61 20.66
N PHE A 288 0.14 8.73 20.52
CA PHE A 288 0.17 9.53 19.30
C PHE A 288 0.45 8.72 18.02
N THR A 289 1.40 7.78 18.06
CA THR A 289 1.77 7.00 16.85
C THR A 289 0.72 5.96 16.45
N GLU A 290 -0.20 5.63 17.34
CA GLU A 290 -1.29 4.67 17.13
C GLU A 290 -2.61 5.34 16.71
N LEU A 291 -2.68 6.67 16.74
CA LEU A 291 -3.88 7.39 16.33
C LEU A 291 -4.22 7.12 14.87
N PRO A 292 -5.50 6.88 14.55
CA PRO A 292 -6.02 6.88 13.19
C PRO A 292 -5.55 8.09 12.38
N MET A 293 -5.15 7.86 11.12
CA MET A 293 -4.57 8.90 10.29
C MET A 293 -4.85 8.68 8.82
N PHE A 294 -4.76 9.74 8.02
CA PHE A 294 -4.68 9.69 6.58
C PHE A 294 -3.54 10.57 6.01
N GLY A 295 -3.36 10.54 4.70
CA GLY A 295 -2.25 11.17 3.98
C GLY A 295 -1.13 10.18 3.68
N THR A 296 -1.47 8.91 3.40
CA THR A 296 -0.52 7.89 2.99
C THR A 296 -0.49 7.76 1.45
N PRO A 297 0.51 7.09 0.88
CA PRO A 297 0.52 6.78 -0.56
C PRO A 297 -0.66 5.92 -1.03
N ASN A 298 -1.44 5.33 -0.13
CA ASN A 298 -2.53 4.41 -0.41
C ASN A 298 -3.92 4.98 -0.12
N ASP A 299 -4.01 6.18 0.43
CA ASP A 299 -5.27 6.86 0.72
C ASP A 299 -5.31 8.29 0.14
N LEU A 300 -5.43 9.33 0.94
CA LEU A 300 -5.56 10.71 0.51
C LEU A 300 -4.20 11.29 0.03
N ARG A 301 -3.72 10.82 -1.11
CA ARG A 301 -2.49 11.27 -1.76
C ARG A 301 -2.58 12.77 -2.09
N GLY A 302 -1.57 13.53 -1.68
CA GLY A 302 -1.53 15.00 -1.77
C GLY A 302 -1.39 15.64 -0.40
N TYR A 303 -1.62 14.89 0.67
CA TYR A 303 -1.22 15.22 2.04
C TYR A 303 0.06 14.48 2.43
N TYR A 304 0.80 14.99 3.40
CA TYR A 304 1.97 14.29 3.94
C TYR A 304 1.55 13.12 4.82
N TRP A 305 2.38 12.10 4.89
CA TRP A 305 2.11 10.88 5.66
C TRP A 305 1.81 11.19 7.12
N GLY A 306 0.59 10.82 7.54
CA GLY A 306 0.13 11.02 8.90
C GLY A 306 0.03 12.48 9.32
N GLN A 307 -0.08 13.41 8.37
CA GLN A 307 -0.30 14.83 8.65
C GLN A 307 -1.59 15.03 9.43
N TYR A 308 -2.66 14.38 9.01
CA TYR A 308 -3.95 14.46 9.69
C TYR A 308 -4.18 13.20 10.52
N ARG A 309 -4.29 13.37 11.83
CA ARG A 309 -4.56 12.29 12.78
C ARG A 309 -5.38 12.75 13.99
N ASP A 310 -6.26 11.87 14.44
CA ASP A 310 -7.03 12.04 15.66
C ASP A 310 -7.55 10.67 16.14
N LYS A 311 -8.31 10.61 17.22
CA LYS A 311 -8.91 9.36 17.75
C LYS A 311 -9.83 8.68 16.75
N THR A 312 -10.45 9.43 15.85
CA THR A 312 -11.28 8.89 14.78
C THR A 312 -10.92 9.51 13.44
N MET A 313 -11.02 8.72 12.37
CA MET A 313 -10.87 9.21 11.01
C MET A 313 -11.85 8.50 10.08
N ALA A 314 -12.24 9.18 8.99
CA ALA A 314 -12.95 8.58 7.88
C ALA A 314 -12.46 9.16 6.56
N TYR A 315 -12.44 8.34 5.50
CA TYR A 315 -12.23 8.81 4.14
C TYR A 315 -12.98 7.98 3.11
N ALA A 316 -13.20 8.57 1.95
CA ALA A 316 -13.67 7.88 0.76
C ALA A 316 -12.87 8.36 -0.46
N ILE A 317 -12.56 7.44 -1.37
CA ILE A 317 -11.81 7.69 -2.59
C ILE A 317 -12.45 6.91 -3.73
N ALA A 318 -12.53 7.53 -4.91
CA ALA A 318 -12.89 6.87 -6.15
C ALA A 318 -11.75 7.01 -7.16
N GLU A 319 -11.46 5.93 -7.89
CA GLU A 319 -10.42 5.86 -8.91
C GLU A 319 -10.98 5.27 -10.21
N TYR A 320 -10.73 5.93 -11.32
CA TYR A 320 -10.87 5.34 -12.65
C TYR A 320 -9.49 4.85 -13.11
N ARG A 321 -9.36 3.55 -13.34
CA ARG A 321 -8.15 2.85 -13.77
C ARG A 321 -8.35 2.36 -15.19
N HIS A 322 -7.41 2.62 -16.08
CA HIS A 322 -7.46 2.14 -17.46
C HIS A 322 -6.09 1.61 -17.91
N MET A 323 -6.07 0.38 -18.45
CA MET A 323 -4.90 -0.19 -19.12
C MET A 323 -5.15 -0.16 -20.63
N PHE A 324 -4.17 0.32 -21.39
CA PHE A 324 -4.30 0.46 -22.84
C PHE A 324 -4.36 -0.89 -23.57
N GLY A 325 -4.91 -0.85 -24.78
CA GLY A 325 -5.00 -2.02 -25.65
C GLY A 325 -6.03 -3.05 -25.22
N SER A 326 -6.13 -4.11 -26.01
CA SER A 326 -7.02 -5.25 -25.76
C SER A 326 -6.32 -6.33 -24.92
N GLU A 327 -7.11 -7.27 -24.40
CA GLU A 327 -6.58 -8.48 -23.75
C GLU A 327 -5.71 -9.30 -24.72
N GLU A 328 -6.06 -9.33 -25.98
CA GLU A 328 -5.28 -10.00 -27.02
C GLU A 328 -3.93 -9.33 -27.24
N ALA A 329 -3.88 -7.99 -27.28
CA ALA A 329 -2.64 -7.24 -27.39
C ALA A 329 -1.74 -7.50 -26.17
N TYR A 330 -2.30 -7.62 -24.97
CA TYR A 330 -1.57 -7.97 -23.77
C TYR A 330 -0.99 -9.39 -23.84
N ARG A 331 -1.81 -10.38 -24.23
CA ARG A 331 -1.35 -11.77 -24.42
C ARG A 331 -0.23 -11.88 -25.48
N LYS A 332 -0.31 -11.08 -26.55
CA LYS A 332 0.73 -10.98 -27.58
C LYS A 332 1.97 -10.19 -27.13
N GLY A 333 2.02 -9.71 -25.85
CA GLY A 333 3.17 -9.02 -25.30
C GLY A 333 3.42 -7.62 -25.84
N ARG A 334 2.42 -6.98 -26.45
CA ARG A 334 2.56 -5.62 -27.00
C ARG A 334 2.85 -4.63 -25.86
N PHE A 335 3.92 -3.86 -25.97
CA PHE A 335 4.39 -2.97 -24.90
C PHE A 335 3.32 -1.96 -24.45
N TYR A 336 2.63 -1.31 -25.40
CA TYR A 336 1.58 -0.33 -25.05
C TYR A 336 0.44 -0.92 -24.20
N SER A 337 0.19 -2.21 -24.30
CA SER A 337 -0.83 -2.89 -23.51
C SER A 337 -0.43 -3.12 -22.03
N LYS A 338 0.83 -2.89 -21.70
CA LYS A 338 1.34 -2.89 -20.32
C LYS A 338 1.26 -1.50 -19.67
N LEU A 339 0.92 -0.49 -20.46
CA LEU A 339 0.77 0.88 -19.98
C LEU A 339 -0.68 1.18 -19.63
N GLY A 340 -0.88 2.09 -18.70
CA GLY A 340 -2.19 2.56 -18.29
C GLY A 340 -2.11 3.86 -17.52
N PHE A 341 -3.27 4.37 -17.15
CA PHE A 341 -3.39 5.55 -16.31
C PHE A 341 -4.48 5.37 -15.25
N VAL A 342 -4.41 6.22 -14.24
CA VAL A 342 -5.45 6.38 -13.22
C VAL A 342 -5.74 7.85 -13.01
N VAL A 343 -6.98 8.16 -12.70
CA VAL A 343 -7.40 9.44 -12.11
C VAL A 343 -8.22 9.15 -10.88
N TRP A 344 -8.09 9.98 -9.86
CA TRP A 344 -8.82 9.79 -8.60
C TRP A 344 -9.22 11.09 -7.95
N GLY A 345 -10.21 11.00 -7.10
CA GLY A 345 -10.59 12.02 -6.16
C GLY A 345 -11.11 11.39 -4.88
N GLY A 346 -10.95 12.11 -3.79
CA GLY A 346 -11.38 11.63 -2.49
C GLY A 346 -11.51 12.74 -1.46
N ALA A 347 -12.06 12.38 -0.32
CA ALA A 347 -12.17 13.26 0.82
C ALA A 347 -12.02 12.47 2.12
N GLY A 348 -11.52 13.13 3.16
CA GLY A 348 -11.39 12.55 4.49
C GLY A 348 -11.53 13.57 5.60
N THR A 349 -11.78 13.07 6.78
CA THR A 349 -11.98 13.84 7.99
C THR A 349 -11.38 13.14 9.20
N ILE A 350 -11.10 13.91 10.23
CA ILE A 350 -10.64 13.43 11.54
C ILE A 350 -11.45 14.12 12.64
N GLY A 351 -11.44 13.55 13.81
CA GLY A 351 -12.04 14.12 15.02
C GLY A 351 -11.75 13.27 16.25
N ASN A 352 -11.95 13.82 17.42
CA ASN A 352 -11.87 13.06 18.64
C ASN A 352 -13.02 12.05 18.75
N THR A 353 -14.18 12.41 18.18
CA THR A 353 -15.35 11.54 18.00
C THR A 353 -15.93 11.71 16.59
N PRO A 354 -16.75 10.76 16.09
CA PRO A 354 -17.43 10.91 14.81
C PRO A 354 -18.36 12.12 14.71
N ALA A 355 -18.86 12.64 15.84
CA ALA A 355 -19.68 13.84 15.88
C ALA A 355 -18.91 15.11 15.45
N GLU A 356 -17.59 15.07 15.53
CA GLU A 356 -16.71 16.18 15.12
C GLU A 356 -16.31 16.13 13.64
N TRP A 357 -16.82 15.23 12.83
CA TRP A 357 -16.55 15.14 11.39
C TRP A 357 -17.25 16.24 10.60
N THR A 358 -16.97 17.47 10.93
CA THR A 358 -17.56 18.67 10.31
C THR A 358 -16.68 19.28 9.24
N ARG A 359 -15.37 19.05 9.29
CA ARG A 359 -14.38 19.55 8.31
C ARG A 359 -13.87 18.42 7.45
N TRP A 360 -13.90 18.58 6.11
CA TRP A 360 -13.44 17.58 5.13
C TRP A 360 -12.27 18.10 4.33
N LYS A 361 -11.28 17.27 4.15
CA LYS A 361 -10.07 17.51 3.36
C LYS A 361 -10.15 16.75 2.06
N TRP A 362 -10.14 17.46 0.95
CA TRP A 362 -10.27 16.90 -0.39
C TRP A 362 -8.91 16.65 -1.01
N ASN A 363 -8.81 15.62 -1.86
CA ASN A 363 -7.64 15.37 -2.70
C ASN A 363 -8.07 14.88 -4.08
N PHE A 364 -7.21 15.10 -5.06
CA PHE A 364 -7.34 14.56 -6.39
C PHE A 364 -5.98 14.38 -7.03
N GLY A 365 -5.93 13.58 -8.11
CA GLY A 365 -4.69 13.37 -8.81
C GLY A 365 -4.82 12.44 -10.00
N ALA A 366 -3.68 12.20 -10.62
CA ALA A 366 -3.55 11.30 -11.74
C ALA A 366 -2.23 10.53 -11.67
N GLY A 367 -2.18 9.39 -12.33
CA GLY A 367 -0.96 8.58 -12.33
C GLY A 367 -0.84 7.68 -13.55
N ILE A 368 0.36 7.18 -13.75
CA ILE A 368 0.70 6.23 -14.81
C ILE A 368 0.84 4.84 -14.18
N ARG A 369 0.46 3.83 -14.95
CA ARG A 369 0.62 2.42 -14.61
C ARG A 369 1.50 1.73 -15.63
N ILE A 370 2.46 0.96 -15.15
CA ILE A 370 3.30 0.10 -15.98
C ILE A 370 3.20 -1.31 -15.41
N GLN A 371 2.58 -2.22 -16.15
CA GLN A 371 2.46 -3.61 -15.73
C GLN A 371 3.79 -4.33 -15.91
N VAL A 372 4.45 -4.65 -14.81
CA VAL A 372 5.76 -5.32 -14.80
C VAL A 372 5.65 -6.84 -14.69
N GLN A 373 4.57 -7.33 -14.08
CA GLN A 373 4.23 -8.76 -13.99
C GLN A 373 2.71 -8.92 -14.02
N PRO A 374 2.17 -10.10 -14.30
CA PRO A 374 0.74 -10.37 -14.12
C PRO A 374 0.30 -9.95 -12.69
N HIS A 375 -0.77 -9.17 -12.60
CA HIS A 375 -1.30 -8.64 -11.34
C HIS A 375 -0.33 -7.78 -10.51
N LYS A 376 0.69 -7.18 -11.15
CA LYS A 376 1.63 -6.26 -10.49
C LYS A 376 1.93 -5.06 -11.39
N ASN A 377 1.46 -3.90 -10.96
CA ASN A 377 1.68 -2.63 -11.62
C ASN A 377 2.72 -1.82 -10.85
N PHE A 378 3.63 -1.22 -11.57
CA PHE A 378 4.42 -0.11 -11.08
C PHE A 378 3.60 1.17 -11.29
N ARG A 379 3.46 1.99 -10.26
CA ARG A 379 2.65 3.20 -10.33
C ARG A 379 3.49 4.44 -10.05
N PHE A 380 3.18 5.48 -10.82
CA PHE A 380 3.65 6.84 -10.62
C PHE A 380 2.42 7.71 -10.44
N ASP A 381 2.26 8.26 -9.26
CA ASP A 381 1.11 9.08 -8.92
C ASP A 381 1.53 10.52 -8.61
N VAL A 382 0.70 11.48 -9.02
CA VAL A 382 0.83 12.89 -8.69
C VAL A 382 -0.46 13.33 -8.01
N GLY A 383 -0.37 13.65 -6.73
CA GLY A 383 -1.49 14.06 -5.90
C GLY A 383 -1.45 15.55 -5.56
N LYS A 384 -2.63 16.16 -5.53
CA LYS A 384 -2.86 17.53 -5.07
C LYS A 384 -3.94 17.54 -4.00
N ALA A 385 -3.69 18.33 -2.98
CA ALA A 385 -4.69 18.65 -1.96
C ALA A 385 -4.86 20.15 -1.85
N PRO A 386 -6.11 20.68 -1.81
CA PRO A 386 -6.37 22.07 -1.55
C PRO A 386 -5.73 22.53 -0.24
N GLY A 387 -5.12 23.71 -0.24
CA GLY A 387 -4.40 24.25 0.91
C GLY A 387 -2.95 23.74 1.09
N GLN A 388 -2.55 22.68 0.40
CA GLN A 388 -1.15 22.21 0.39
C GLN A 388 -0.34 22.91 -0.71
N LYS A 389 0.88 23.33 -0.35
CA LYS A 389 1.81 23.92 -1.33
C LYS A 389 2.38 22.82 -2.23
N GLY A 390 2.27 23.00 -3.56
CA GLY A 390 2.86 22.12 -4.55
C GLY A 390 2.05 20.85 -4.84
N LEU A 391 2.68 19.94 -5.56
CA LEU A 391 2.21 18.62 -5.92
C LEU A 391 3.07 17.59 -5.17
N LEU A 392 2.47 16.51 -4.71
CA LEU A 392 3.20 15.41 -4.10
C LEU A 392 3.29 14.24 -5.08
N PHE A 393 4.47 13.67 -5.19
CA PHE A 393 4.80 12.58 -6.11
C PHE A 393 4.98 11.29 -5.32
N TYR A 394 4.51 10.18 -5.90
CA TYR A 394 4.60 8.86 -5.29
C TYR A 394 5.04 7.84 -6.33
N MET A 395 5.99 6.98 -5.97
CA MET A 395 6.40 5.82 -6.76
C MET A 395 6.24 4.58 -5.90
N ASN A 396 5.41 3.64 -6.35
CA ASN A 396 5.10 2.44 -5.59
C ASN A 396 4.77 1.26 -6.52
N MET A 397 4.73 0.06 -5.95
CA MET A 397 4.24 -1.15 -6.64
C MET A 397 2.85 -1.48 -6.10
N THR A 398 2.01 -2.06 -6.94
CA THR A 398 0.59 -2.36 -6.69
C THR A 398 -0.34 -1.14 -6.78
N GLU A 399 -1.65 -1.40 -6.74
CA GLU A 399 -2.66 -0.34 -6.69
C GLU A 399 -2.78 0.26 -5.26
N ALA A 400 -3.49 1.37 -5.13
CA ALA A 400 -3.64 2.03 -3.84
C ALA A 400 -4.51 1.23 -2.87
N PHE A 401 -5.57 0.57 -3.40
CA PHE A 401 -6.49 -0.30 -2.66
C PHE A 401 -7.11 -1.37 -3.56
#